data_41f88a183d0e1af997821db81e5ed053
#
_entry.id   41f88a183d0e1af997821db81e5ed053
#
_cell.length_a   1.000
_cell.length_b   1.000
_cell.length_c   1.000
_cell.angle_alpha   90.00
_cell.angle_beta   90.00
_cell.angle_gamma   90.00
#
_symmetry.space_group_name_H-M   'P 1'
#
loop_
_entity.id
_entity.type
_entity.pdbx_description
1 polymer ?
#
loop_
_entity_poly.entity_id
_entity_poly.type
_entity_poly.pdbx_seq_one_letter_code
_entity_poly.pdbx_strand_id
1 'polypeptide(L)'
;MKNNDILNYINNNGGITLNKESKKAEFKRGFMVSLYGSEYKTNDKKEVLKKINEYIENIQNKQGLFVGVWLDGGFYYVDYSINILDRVEALEFGKKNKQISIYNIKDNSYLYIKDYNFSKYYTIYKVIKDKNENIIDYKIDTQKNNINELVDYFNLNVKTIKNSIYNELKGVYSQLINSKYIIIKDYELIN
;
A
#
# COMPACT_ATOMS: atom_id res chain seq x y z
N MET A 1 -20.72 -9.82 7.46
CA MET A 1 -21.77 -8.96 8.10
C MET A 1 -23.01 -8.98 7.22
N LYS A 2 -24.21 -8.84 7.81
CA LYS A 2 -25.43 -8.61 7.00
C LYS A 2 -25.43 -7.16 6.49
N ASN A 3 -26.09 -6.92 5.37
CA ASN A 3 -26.11 -5.56 4.74
C ASN A 3 -26.56 -4.44 5.70
N ASN A 4 -27.58 -4.69 6.53
CA ASN A 4 -28.05 -3.70 7.51
C ASN A 4 -27.00 -3.42 8.60
N ASP A 5 -26.20 -4.41 8.98
CA ASP A 5 -25.15 -4.25 10.00
C ASP A 5 -24.01 -3.38 9.46
N ILE A 6 -23.71 -3.50 8.15
CA ILE A 6 -22.70 -2.68 7.47
C ILE A 6 -23.11 -1.21 7.50
N LEU A 7 -24.33 -0.90 7.07
CA LEU A 7 -24.84 0.49 7.06
C LEU A 7 -24.90 1.09 8.47
N ASN A 8 -25.40 0.33 9.44
CA ASN A 8 -25.45 0.77 10.83
C ASN A 8 -24.05 1.06 11.36
N TYR A 9 -23.08 0.21 11.03
CA TYR A 9 -21.69 0.42 11.44
C TYR A 9 -21.12 1.70 10.83
N ILE A 10 -21.31 1.92 9.52
CA ILE A 10 -20.84 3.12 8.82
C ILE A 10 -21.46 4.39 9.41
N ASN A 11 -22.78 4.38 9.64
CA ASN A 11 -23.49 5.54 10.21
C ASN A 11 -22.99 5.91 11.62
N ASN A 12 -22.59 4.92 12.41
CA ASN A 12 -22.11 5.14 13.79
C ASN A 12 -20.62 5.44 13.90
N ASN A 13 -19.81 4.99 12.93
CA ASN A 13 -18.34 5.05 12.99
C ASN A 13 -17.71 5.87 11.85
N GLY A 14 -18.52 6.40 10.93
CA GLY A 14 -18.05 7.17 9.78
C GLY A 14 -17.54 6.34 8.61
N GLY A 15 -17.14 5.09 8.82
CA GLY A 15 -16.64 4.23 7.75
C GLY A 15 -16.30 2.80 8.17
N ILE A 16 -16.01 1.95 7.20
CA ILE A 16 -15.60 0.55 7.40
C ILE A 16 -14.67 0.11 6.27
N THR A 17 -13.73 -0.75 6.58
CA THR A 17 -12.97 -1.52 5.57
C THR A 17 -13.41 -2.97 5.62
N LEU A 18 -13.78 -3.53 4.48
CA LEU A 18 -14.28 -4.90 4.33
C LEU A 18 -13.26 -5.77 3.60
N ASN A 19 -13.11 -6.99 4.07
CA ASN A 19 -12.36 -8.02 3.36
C ASN A 19 -13.26 -8.77 2.35
N LYS A 20 -12.68 -9.70 1.60
CA LYS A 20 -13.38 -10.49 0.59
C LYS A 20 -14.50 -11.39 1.14
N GLU A 21 -14.50 -11.71 2.43
CA GLU A 21 -15.60 -12.43 3.11
C GLU A 21 -16.72 -11.50 3.62
N SER A 22 -16.77 -10.25 3.18
CA SER A 22 -17.73 -9.23 3.66
C SER A 22 -17.68 -9.02 5.17
N LYS A 23 -16.51 -9.24 5.77
CA LYS A 23 -16.27 -8.98 7.19
C LYS A 23 -15.45 -7.72 7.34
N LYS A 24 -15.63 -7.03 8.47
CA LYS A 24 -14.75 -5.94 8.85
C LYS A 24 -13.31 -6.45 8.87
N ALA A 25 -12.44 -5.80 8.11
CA ALA A 25 -11.02 -6.08 8.15
C ALA A 25 -10.41 -5.52 9.43
N GLU A 26 -9.62 -6.33 10.11
CA GLU A 26 -8.98 -5.94 11.37
C GLU A 26 -7.50 -5.70 11.12
N PHE A 27 -7.08 -4.46 11.29
CA PHE A 27 -5.69 -4.05 11.19
C PHE A 27 -5.23 -3.51 12.55
N LYS A 28 -4.03 -3.88 12.97
CA LYS A 28 -3.41 -3.33 14.19
C LYS A 28 -2.65 -2.03 13.92
N ARG A 29 -2.19 -1.83 12.69
CA ARG A 29 -1.37 -0.69 12.25
C ARG A 29 -1.36 -0.55 10.74
N GLY A 30 -0.76 0.52 10.26
CA GLY A 30 -0.60 0.83 8.85
C GLY A 30 -1.52 1.96 8.39
N PHE A 31 -1.55 2.17 7.11
CA PHE A 31 -2.27 3.25 6.45
C PHE A 31 -3.16 2.67 5.37
N MET A 32 -4.45 3.03 5.40
CA MET A 32 -5.37 2.68 4.31
C MET A 32 -5.23 3.70 3.19
N VAL A 33 -5.00 3.21 1.99
CA VAL A 33 -4.81 4.03 0.79
C VAL A 33 -5.75 3.54 -0.28
N SER A 34 -6.59 4.46 -0.81
CA SER A 34 -7.53 4.15 -1.88
C SER A 34 -6.86 4.14 -3.25
N LEU A 35 -7.37 3.31 -4.16
CA LEU A 35 -6.89 3.21 -5.53
C LEU A 35 -7.55 4.24 -6.44
N TYR A 36 -6.75 4.92 -7.26
CA TYR A 36 -7.25 5.91 -8.22
C TYR A 36 -8.28 5.32 -9.20
N GLY A 37 -9.36 6.05 -9.40
CA GLY A 37 -10.42 5.66 -10.33
C GLY A 37 -11.34 4.54 -9.83
N SER A 38 -11.18 4.11 -8.56
CA SER A 38 -12.06 3.10 -7.96
C SER A 38 -13.21 3.71 -7.14
N GLU A 39 -13.22 5.02 -6.91
CA GLU A 39 -14.23 5.66 -6.09
C GLU A 39 -15.61 5.66 -6.76
N TYR A 40 -16.61 5.24 -6.00
CA TYR A 40 -18.01 5.37 -6.32
C TYR A 40 -18.73 6.16 -5.21
N LYS A 41 -19.55 7.15 -5.57
CA LYS A 41 -20.24 8.03 -4.65
C LYS A 41 -21.74 7.95 -4.86
N THR A 42 -22.51 7.78 -3.78
CA THR A 42 -23.98 7.82 -3.79
C THR A 42 -24.54 8.24 -2.43
N ASN A 43 -25.75 8.77 -2.39
CA ASN A 43 -26.52 9.00 -1.16
C ASN A 43 -27.64 7.96 -0.96
N ASP A 44 -27.82 7.03 -1.90
CA ASP A 44 -28.80 5.95 -1.83
C ASP A 44 -28.24 4.73 -1.09
N LYS A 45 -28.92 4.36 0.03
CA LYS A 45 -28.54 3.22 0.86
C LYS A 45 -28.61 1.86 0.14
N LYS A 46 -29.54 1.69 -0.81
CA LYS A 46 -29.66 0.45 -1.59
C LYS A 46 -28.54 0.36 -2.62
N GLU A 47 -28.23 1.48 -3.24
CA GLU A 47 -27.19 1.58 -4.24
C GLU A 47 -25.79 1.33 -3.66
N VAL A 48 -25.48 1.91 -2.48
CA VAL A 48 -24.20 1.64 -1.81
C VAL A 48 -24.05 0.17 -1.45
N LEU A 49 -25.10 -0.50 -0.95
CA LEU A 49 -25.04 -1.94 -0.64
C LEU A 49 -24.82 -2.79 -1.88
N LYS A 50 -25.49 -2.46 -2.99
CA LYS A 50 -25.27 -3.12 -4.27
C LYS A 50 -23.81 -2.96 -4.70
N LYS A 51 -23.25 -1.75 -4.57
CA LYS A 51 -21.88 -1.43 -4.98
C LYS A 51 -20.84 -2.11 -4.09
N ILE A 52 -21.08 -2.18 -2.79
CA ILE A 52 -20.23 -2.94 -1.85
C ILE A 52 -20.15 -4.42 -2.28
N ASN A 53 -21.27 -5.06 -2.58
CA ASN A 53 -21.28 -6.46 -3.00
C ASN A 53 -20.54 -6.67 -4.32
N GLU A 54 -20.75 -5.80 -5.31
CA GLU A 54 -20.02 -5.82 -6.59
C GLU A 54 -18.49 -5.70 -6.36
N TYR A 55 -18.07 -4.79 -5.48
CA TYR A 55 -16.65 -4.58 -5.19
C TYR A 55 -16.04 -5.77 -4.46
N ILE A 56 -16.77 -6.38 -3.53
CA ILE A 56 -16.34 -7.60 -2.83
C ILE A 56 -16.19 -8.77 -3.80
N GLU A 57 -17.13 -8.96 -4.73
CA GLU A 57 -17.03 -9.97 -5.78
C GLU A 57 -15.77 -9.77 -6.64
N ASN A 58 -15.48 -8.52 -7.00
CA ASN A 58 -14.32 -8.18 -7.82
C ASN A 58 -12.96 -8.41 -7.13
N ILE A 59 -12.90 -8.48 -5.81
CA ILE A 59 -11.66 -8.72 -5.06
C ILE A 59 -11.46 -10.18 -4.62
N GLN A 60 -12.38 -11.09 -4.91
CA GLN A 60 -12.32 -12.49 -4.46
C GLN A 60 -10.98 -13.18 -4.74
N ASN A 61 -10.41 -12.94 -5.91
CA ASN A 61 -9.15 -13.52 -6.37
C ASN A 61 -7.96 -12.56 -6.27
N LYS A 62 -8.13 -11.43 -5.54
CA LYS A 62 -7.08 -10.41 -5.39
C LYS A 62 -6.58 -10.39 -3.95
N GLN A 63 -5.31 -10.67 -3.76
CA GLN A 63 -4.69 -10.65 -2.44
C GLN A 63 -4.33 -9.21 -2.04
N GLY A 64 -4.53 -8.87 -0.75
CA GLY A 64 -4.15 -7.57 -0.20
C GLY A 64 -5.06 -6.40 -0.59
N LEU A 65 -6.18 -6.67 -1.30
CA LEU A 65 -7.16 -5.67 -1.68
C LEU A 65 -8.38 -5.75 -0.76
N PHE A 66 -8.90 -4.60 -0.39
CA PHE A 66 -10.04 -4.41 0.50
C PHE A 66 -11.06 -3.47 -0.13
N VAL A 67 -12.28 -3.48 0.39
CA VAL A 67 -13.31 -2.50 0.03
C VAL A 67 -13.45 -1.50 1.17
N GLY A 68 -13.08 -0.25 0.90
CA GLY A 68 -13.30 0.89 1.78
C GLY A 68 -14.71 1.45 1.56
N VAL A 69 -15.39 1.79 2.65
CA VAL A 69 -16.66 2.51 2.60
C VAL A 69 -16.66 3.56 3.70
N TRP A 70 -16.95 4.82 3.36
CA TRP A 70 -17.08 5.88 4.35
C TRP A 70 -18.25 6.80 4.03
N LEU A 71 -18.67 7.55 5.03
CA LEU A 71 -19.78 8.51 4.95
C LEU A 71 -19.22 9.92 5.19
N ASP A 72 -19.40 10.80 4.21
CA ASP A 72 -19.04 12.20 4.34
C ASP A 72 -20.08 13.09 3.64
N GLY A 73 -20.47 14.20 4.27
CA GLY A 73 -21.44 15.16 3.73
C GLY A 73 -22.77 14.54 3.32
N GLY A 74 -23.20 13.42 3.94
CA GLY A 74 -24.41 12.69 3.60
C GLY A 74 -24.30 11.76 2.39
N PHE A 75 -23.10 11.60 1.84
CA PHE A 75 -22.80 10.66 0.77
C PHE A 75 -21.95 9.50 1.25
N TYR A 76 -22.27 8.31 0.76
CA TYR A 76 -21.42 7.13 0.87
C TYR A 76 -20.39 7.11 -0.27
N TYR A 77 -19.19 6.80 0.07
CA TYR A 77 -18.08 6.58 -0.86
C TYR A 77 -17.63 5.12 -0.74
N VAL A 78 -17.46 4.45 -1.86
CA VAL A 78 -16.98 3.07 -1.94
C VAL A 78 -15.77 3.02 -2.83
N ASP A 79 -14.67 2.43 -2.38
CA ASP A 79 -13.46 2.27 -3.19
C ASP A 79 -12.73 0.94 -2.92
N TYR A 80 -11.74 0.66 -3.75
CA TYR A 80 -10.72 -0.33 -3.44
C TYR A 80 -9.60 0.33 -2.66
N SER A 81 -9.16 -0.31 -1.60
CA SER A 81 -8.07 0.18 -0.77
C SER A 81 -7.09 -0.93 -0.38
N ILE A 82 -5.87 -0.51 -0.05
CA ILE A 82 -4.80 -1.39 0.44
C ILE A 82 -4.29 -0.87 1.78
N ASN A 83 -3.73 -1.78 2.59
CA ASN A 83 -3.02 -1.42 3.81
C ASN A 83 -1.52 -1.42 3.53
N ILE A 84 -0.87 -0.29 3.78
CA ILE A 84 0.59 -0.12 3.66
C ILE A 84 1.13 0.17 5.06
N LEU A 85 2.15 -0.56 5.48
CA LEU A 85 2.69 -0.48 6.84
C LEU A 85 3.62 0.71 7.04
N ASP A 86 4.40 1.04 6.02
CA ASP A 86 5.32 2.18 6.04
C ASP A 86 4.60 3.48 5.71
N ARG A 87 4.86 4.52 6.52
CA ARG A 87 4.21 5.82 6.39
C ARG A 87 4.57 6.53 5.09
N VAL A 88 5.84 6.51 4.74
CA VAL A 88 6.34 7.27 3.59
C VAL A 88 5.94 6.58 2.30
N GLU A 89 5.99 5.25 2.27
CA GLU A 89 5.47 4.46 1.15
C GLU A 89 3.97 4.68 0.95
N ALA A 90 3.19 4.73 2.04
CA ALA A 90 1.76 5.00 1.99
C ALA A 90 1.44 6.40 1.43
N LEU A 91 2.19 7.42 1.85
CA LEU A 91 2.06 8.79 1.33
C LEU A 91 2.43 8.87 -0.16
N GLU A 92 3.53 8.24 -0.58
CA GLU A 92 3.90 8.19 -1.99
C GLU A 92 2.88 7.44 -2.82
N PHE A 93 2.41 6.30 -2.33
CA PHE A 93 1.37 5.53 -3.01
C PHE A 93 0.07 6.32 -3.11
N GLY A 94 -0.34 7.00 -2.05
CA GLY A 94 -1.48 7.91 -2.04
C GLY A 94 -1.33 9.04 -3.06
N LYS A 95 -0.15 9.67 -3.12
CA LYS A 95 0.16 10.70 -4.12
C LYS A 95 0.05 10.18 -5.56
N LYS A 96 0.56 8.97 -5.85
CA LYS A 96 0.42 8.32 -7.15
C LYS A 96 -1.03 7.99 -7.50
N ASN A 97 -1.83 7.65 -6.50
CA ASN A 97 -3.24 7.38 -6.65
C ASN A 97 -4.12 8.64 -6.54
N LYS A 98 -3.51 9.84 -6.59
CA LYS A 98 -4.18 11.14 -6.54
C LYS A 98 -5.11 11.31 -5.34
N GLN A 99 -4.77 10.66 -4.22
CA GLN A 99 -5.52 10.79 -2.99
C GLN A 99 -5.25 12.15 -2.34
N ILE A 100 -6.24 12.72 -1.68
CA ILE A 100 -6.11 13.94 -0.87
C ILE A 100 -5.47 13.60 0.47
N SER A 101 -5.85 12.45 1.03
CA SER A 101 -5.38 11.95 2.32
C SER A 101 -5.30 10.44 2.33
N ILE A 102 -4.56 9.90 3.31
CA ILE A 102 -4.56 8.47 3.68
C ILE A 102 -4.99 8.34 5.13
N TYR A 103 -5.58 7.20 5.50
CA TYR A 103 -6.06 6.98 6.86
C TYR A 103 -5.03 6.20 7.68
N ASN A 104 -4.58 6.78 8.80
CA ASN A 104 -3.70 6.14 9.78
C ASN A 104 -4.54 5.32 10.76
N ILE A 105 -4.40 4.01 10.70
CA ILE A 105 -5.17 3.07 11.52
C ILE A 105 -4.82 3.20 13.01
N LYS A 106 -3.53 3.35 13.34
CA LYS A 106 -3.06 3.40 14.72
C LYS A 106 -3.62 4.61 15.48
N ASP A 107 -3.59 5.76 14.82
CA ASP A 107 -3.92 7.04 15.46
C ASP A 107 -5.37 7.46 15.16
N ASN A 108 -6.11 6.65 14.39
CA ASN A 108 -7.49 6.94 13.95
C ASN A 108 -7.61 8.36 13.33
N SER A 109 -6.69 8.69 12.42
CA SER A 109 -6.54 10.05 11.88
C SER A 109 -6.24 10.04 10.39
N TYR A 110 -6.48 11.18 9.73
CA TYR A 110 -6.09 11.37 8.33
C TYR A 110 -4.76 12.09 8.23
N LEU A 111 -3.92 11.65 7.29
CA LEU A 111 -2.71 12.33 6.86
C LEU A 111 -2.96 12.94 5.49
N TYR A 112 -2.96 14.26 5.40
CA TYR A 112 -3.17 14.97 4.13
C TYR A 112 -1.87 14.99 3.33
N ILE A 113 -1.90 14.44 2.12
CA ILE A 113 -0.70 14.22 1.29
C ILE A 113 0.01 15.53 0.94
N LYS A 114 -0.74 16.64 0.78
CA LYS A 114 -0.18 17.98 0.52
C LYS A 114 0.75 18.50 1.61
N ASP A 115 0.62 18.00 2.84
CA ASP A 115 1.39 18.45 4.00
C ASP A 115 2.75 17.74 4.09
N TYR A 116 3.04 16.81 3.16
CA TYR A 116 4.26 16.00 3.19
C TYR A 116 5.06 16.10 1.90
N ASN A 117 6.34 16.39 2.07
CA ASN A 117 7.35 16.24 1.03
C ASN A 117 8.23 15.03 1.37
N PHE A 118 8.59 14.24 0.38
CA PHE A 118 9.51 13.12 0.55
C PHE A 118 10.37 12.92 -0.69
N SER A 119 11.59 12.52 -0.46
CA SER A 119 12.48 12.01 -1.50
C SER A 119 12.50 10.49 -1.47
N LYS A 120 12.84 9.94 -2.60
CA LYS A 120 12.96 8.51 -2.81
C LYS A 120 14.41 8.18 -3.04
N TYR A 121 14.90 7.18 -2.35
CA TYR A 121 16.23 6.62 -2.57
C TYR A 121 16.18 5.09 -2.56
N TYR A 122 17.29 4.47 -2.88
CA TYR A 122 17.42 3.02 -2.91
C TYR A 122 18.60 2.63 -2.03
N THR A 123 18.32 1.80 -1.03
CA THR A 123 19.36 1.19 -0.19
C THR A 123 19.74 -0.16 -0.78
N ILE A 124 21.03 -0.34 -1.01
CA ILE A 124 21.62 -1.57 -1.50
C ILE A 124 22.18 -2.32 -0.31
N TYR A 125 21.70 -3.53 -0.10
CA TYR A 125 22.18 -4.42 0.94
C TYR A 125 23.01 -5.53 0.31
N LYS A 126 24.24 -5.72 0.80
CA LYS A 126 25.06 -6.88 0.51
C LYS A 126 24.62 -8.03 1.41
N VAL A 127 24.33 -9.17 0.80
CA VAL A 127 23.94 -10.40 1.50
C VAL A 127 25.18 -11.08 2.06
N ILE A 128 25.15 -11.46 3.32
CA ILE A 128 26.18 -12.27 3.98
C ILE A 128 25.66 -13.71 4.07
N LYS A 129 26.42 -14.65 3.53
CA LYS A 129 26.08 -16.07 3.49
C LYS A 129 27.03 -16.90 4.33
N ASP A 130 26.54 -18.02 4.86
CA ASP A 130 27.36 -19.04 5.49
C ASP A 130 28.07 -19.96 4.44
N LYS A 131 28.81 -20.96 4.94
CA LYS A 131 29.53 -21.94 4.08
C LYS A 131 28.59 -22.80 3.23
N ASN A 132 27.30 -22.88 3.57
CA ASN A 132 26.28 -23.64 2.88
C ASN A 132 25.40 -22.76 1.97
N GLU A 133 25.85 -21.53 1.67
CA GLU A 133 25.12 -20.54 0.86
C GLU A 133 23.81 -20.01 1.50
N ASN A 134 23.52 -20.30 2.79
CA ASN A 134 22.37 -19.75 3.48
C ASN A 134 22.63 -18.29 3.85
N ILE A 135 21.63 -17.44 3.68
CA ILE A 135 21.70 -16.04 4.09
C ILE A 135 21.61 -15.98 5.60
N ILE A 136 22.60 -15.36 6.24
CA ILE A 136 22.71 -15.24 7.70
C ILE A 136 22.64 -13.78 8.17
N ASP A 137 22.90 -12.81 7.28
CA ASP A 137 22.86 -11.39 7.63
C ASP A 137 22.84 -10.49 6.38
N TYR A 138 22.63 -9.19 6.59
CA TYR A 138 22.63 -8.15 5.57
C TYR A 138 23.44 -6.95 6.06
N LYS A 139 24.25 -6.39 5.18
CA LYS A 139 25.01 -5.16 5.45
C LYS A 139 24.69 -4.11 4.40
N ILE A 140 24.42 -2.88 4.84
CA ILE A 140 24.28 -1.74 3.93
C ILE A 140 25.59 -1.57 3.17
N ASP A 141 25.50 -1.58 1.85
CA ASP A 141 26.63 -1.37 0.95
C ASP A 141 26.68 0.10 0.51
N THR A 142 25.60 0.62 -0.05
CA THR A 142 25.48 2.02 -0.45
C THR A 142 24.01 2.43 -0.63
N GLN A 143 23.79 3.75 -0.85
CA GLN A 143 22.51 4.31 -1.22
C GLN A 143 22.60 5.03 -2.56
N LYS A 144 21.51 5.03 -3.32
CA LYS A 144 21.39 5.70 -4.61
C LYS A 144 20.05 6.45 -4.70
N ASN A 145 20.08 7.64 -5.30
CA ASN A 145 18.90 8.52 -5.33
C ASN A 145 17.91 8.16 -6.43
N ASN A 146 18.35 7.46 -7.46
CA ASN A 146 17.49 7.10 -8.59
C ASN A 146 17.91 5.80 -9.28
N ILE A 147 17.02 5.30 -10.15
CA ILE A 147 17.25 4.04 -10.88
C ILE A 147 18.47 4.09 -11.82
N ASN A 148 18.78 5.24 -12.40
CA ASN A 148 19.92 5.35 -13.33
C ASN A 148 21.23 5.13 -12.58
N GLU A 149 21.37 5.68 -11.38
CA GLU A 149 22.52 5.41 -10.51
C GLU A 149 22.67 3.93 -10.14
N LEU A 150 21.54 3.19 -10.01
CA LEU A 150 21.57 1.74 -9.81
C LEU A 150 22.01 1.00 -11.08
N VAL A 151 21.53 1.45 -12.25
CA VAL A 151 21.94 0.92 -13.56
C VAL A 151 23.44 1.03 -13.72
N ASP A 152 24.00 2.19 -13.45
CA ASP A 152 25.43 2.46 -13.54
C ASP A 152 26.23 1.65 -12.50
N TYR A 153 25.76 1.62 -11.25
CA TYR A 153 26.43 0.89 -10.16
C TYR A 153 26.55 -0.62 -10.41
N PHE A 154 25.47 -1.24 -10.94
CA PHE A 154 25.45 -2.68 -11.23
C PHE A 154 25.81 -3.03 -12.68
N ASN A 155 25.94 -2.04 -13.54
CA ASN A 155 26.10 -2.22 -14.99
C ASN A 155 25.02 -3.13 -15.60
N LEU A 156 23.75 -2.88 -15.22
CA LEU A 156 22.58 -3.66 -15.63
C LEU A 156 21.53 -2.75 -16.29
N ASN A 157 20.68 -3.33 -17.12
CA ASN A 157 19.61 -2.54 -17.74
C ASN A 157 18.49 -2.20 -16.74
N VAL A 158 17.74 -1.13 -17.04
CA VAL A 158 16.65 -0.61 -16.20
C VAL A 158 15.60 -1.67 -15.87
N LYS A 159 15.25 -2.56 -16.82
CA LYS A 159 14.24 -3.61 -16.62
C LYS A 159 14.70 -4.62 -15.55
N THR A 160 15.96 -5.04 -15.62
CA THR A 160 16.56 -5.95 -14.63
C THR A 160 16.56 -5.31 -13.25
N ILE A 161 17.00 -4.05 -13.13
CA ILE A 161 16.98 -3.31 -11.87
C ILE A 161 15.57 -3.21 -11.30
N LYS A 162 14.58 -2.79 -12.11
CA LYS A 162 13.18 -2.69 -11.65
C LYS A 162 12.60 -4.02 -11.14
N ASN A 163 12.96 -5.12 -11.78
CA ASN A 163 12.53 -6.45 -11.36
C ASN A 163 13.20 -6.94 -10.07
N SER A 164 14.36 -6.38 -9.76
CA SER A 164 15.18 -6.76 -8.59
C SER A 164 14.89 -5.90 -7.35
N ILE A 165 14.16 -4.78 -7.50
CA ILE A 165 13.76 -3.97 -6.37
C ILE A 165 12.70 -4.73 -5.56
N TYR A 166 12.94 -4.88 -4.25
CA TYR A 166 11.98 -5.51 -3.35
C TYR A 166 10.62 -4.82 -3.41
N ASN A 167 9.57 -5.58 -3.53
CA ASN A 167 8.20 -5.11 -3.55
C ASN A 167 7.44 -5.70 -2.36
N GLU A 168 7.37 -4.94 -1.27
CA GLU A 168 6.66 -5.32 -0.05
C GLU A 168 5.19 -5.68 -0.27
N LEU A 169 4.52 -5.01 -1.20
CA LEU A 169 3.12 -5.25 -1.54
C LEU A 169 2.86 -6.66 -2.11
N LYS A 170 3.88 -7.28 -2.69
CA LYS A 170 3.75 -8.61 -3.30
C LYS A 170 4.30 -9.73 -2.42
N GLY A 171 4.94 -9.42 -1.28
CA GLY A 171 5.61 -10.41 -0.44
C GLY A 171 6.68 -11.22 -1.19
N VAL A 172 7.11 -10.76 -2.36
CA VAL A 172 8.06 -11.44 -3.21
C VAL A 172 9.42 -10.82 -2.98
N TYR A 173 10.33 -11.61 -2.44
CA TYR A 173 11.75 -11.25 -2.47
C TYR A 173 12.17 -11.06 -3.92
N SER A 174 12.66 -9.87 -4.23
CA SER A 174 13.31 -9.61 -5.50
C SER A 174 14.42 -10.62 -5.73
N GLN A 175 14.63 -11.01 -6.97
CA GLN A 175 15.81 -11.82 -7.30
C GLN A 175 17.06 -11.06 -6.84
N LEU A 176 17.91 -11.76 -6.10
CA LEU A 176 19.21 -11.21 -5.71
C LEU A 176 19.97 -10.79 -6.96
N ILE A 177 20.39 -9.53 -7.04
CA ILE A 177 21.29 -9.10 -8.11
C ILE A 177 22.62 -9.81 -7.91
N ASN A 178 23.05 -10.54 -8.93
CA ASN A 178 24.29 -11.33 -8.93
C ASN A 178 24.40 -12.27 -7.70
N SER A 179 23.27 -12.76 -7.19
CA SER A 179 23.15 -13.60 -5.98
C SER A 179 23.76 -13.00 -4.71
N LYS A 180 24.06 -11.69 -4.70
CA LYS A 180 24.78 -11.01 -3.61
C LYS A 180 24.10 -9.77 -3.05
N TYR A 181 23.18 -9.16 -3.79
CA TYR A 181 22.61 -7.87 -3.39
C TYR A 181 21.10 -7.87 -3.39
N ILE A 182 20.53 -7.18 -2.41
CA ILE A 182 19.11 -6.83 -2.34
C ILE A 182 19.00 -5.30 -2.49
N ILE A 183 18.06 -4.83 -3.28
CA ILE A 183 17.74 -3.41 -3.38
C ILE A 183 16.38 -3.18 -2.71
N ILE A 184 16.38 -2.34 -1.71
CA ILE A 184 15.15 -1.84 -1.06
C ILE A 184 14.94 -0.41 -1.51
N LYS A 185 13.70 -0.11 -1.90
CA LYS A 185 13.28 1.24 -2.21
C LYS A 185 12.81 1.90 -0.93
N ASP A 186 13.54 2.89 -0.48
CA ASP A 186 13.28 3.65 0.73
C ASP A 186 12.81 5.07 0.42
N TYR A 187 12.27 5.73 1.43
CA TYR A 187 11.79 7.11 1.35
C TYR A 187 12.21 7.88 2.59
N GLU A 188 12.54 9.14 2.41
CA GLU A 188 12.84 10.08 3.47
C GLU A 188 11.86 11.25 3.42
N LEU A 189 11.27 11.61 4.56
CA LEU A 189 10.50 12.84 4.68
C LEU A 189 11.44 14.03 4.63
N ILE A 190 11.19 14.94 3.68
CA ILE A 190 11.90 16.21 3.58
C ILE A 190 11.03 17.23 4.32
N ASN A 191 11.58 17.78 5.40
CA ASN A 191 10.94 18.87 6.16
C ASN A 191 11.07 20.19 5.42
#